data_92d46183b0e94244e0df211522cde578
#
_entry.id   92d46183b0e94244e0df211522cde578
#
_cell.length_a   1.000
_cell.length_b   1.000
_cell.length_c   1.000
_cell.angle_alpha   90.00
_cell.angle_beta   90.00
_cell.angle_gamma   90.00
#
_symmetry.space_group_name_H-M   'P 1'
#
loop_
_entity.id
_entity.type
_entity.pdbx_description
1 polymer ?
#
loop_
_entity_poly.entity_id
_entity_poly.type
_entity_poly.pdbx_seq_one_letter_code
_entity_poly.pdbx_strand_id
1 'polypeptide(L)'
;MRYALAILLVVLLSVQAWGAPKTAPEPPSLLVQDDLGDLPPPPGTAPLRPVFDYLRFYESQPARVLPYITEHFRGGMEPRLWVDQTRALLAAQGYTRLAWTVQHLEMTDTGATAYVTTQARIDGQELLQKEIFVLVRTPEGEWLIDDWHLE
;
A
#
# COMPACT_ATOMS: atom_id res chain seq x y z
N MET A 1 4.22 -20.96 -10.99
CA MET A 1 4.14 -21.23 -9.55
C MET A 1 5.47 -20.92 -8.82
N ARG A 2 6.17 -19.83 -9.12
CA ARG A 2 7.48 -19.51 -8.50
C ARG A 2 7.55 -18.14 -7.82
N TYR A 3 6.52 -17.33 -7.89
CA TYR A 3 6.57 -15.93 -7.43
C TYR A 3 5.85 -15.68 -6.10
N ALA A 4 4.96 -16.55 -5.65
CA ALA A 4 4.27 -16.41 -4.36
C ALA A 4 5.18 -16.69 -3.14
N LEU A 5 6.34 -17.33 -3.34
CA LEU A 5 7.27 -17.67 -2.25
C LEU A 5 8.36 -16.62 -2.02
N ALA A 6 8.56 -15.70 -2.96
CA ALA A 6 9.63 -14.69 -2.86
C ALA A 6 9.30 -13.54 -1.89
N ILE A 7 8.03 -13.28 -1.63
CA ILE A 7 7.60 -12.20 -0.71
C ILE A 7 7.84 -12.59 0.76
N LEU A 8 7.90 -13.88 1.06
CA LEU A 8 8.04 -14.35 2.43
C LEU A 8 9.47 -14.26 2.99
N LEU A 9 10.49 -14.14 2.14
CA LEU A 9 11.90 -14.24 2.57
C LEU A 9 12.57 -12.90 2.87
N VAL A 10 12.01 -11.78 2.43
CA VAL A 10 12.64 -10.46 2.59
C VAL A 10 12.35 -9.84 3.97
N VAL A 11 11.30 -10.27 4.65
CA VAL A 11 10.89 -9.69 5.95
C VAL A 11 11.73 -10.20 7.13
N LEU A 12 12.47 -11.29 6.97
CA LEU A 12 13.17 -11.96 8.09
C LEU A 12 14.64 -11.55 8.30
N LEU A 13 15.21 -10.64 7.50
CA LEU A 13 16.67 -10.38 7.55
C LEU A 13 17.12 -8.95 7.86
N SER A 14 16.26 -8.05 8.29
CA SER A 14 16.67 -6.67 8.62
C SER A 14 16.30 -6.19 10.02
N VAL A 15 16.51 -7.02 11.04
CA VAL A 15 16.63 -6.51 12.41
C VAL A 15 18.12 -6.15 12.62
N GLN A 16 18.55 -5.01 12.10
CA GLN A 16 19.76 -4.34 12.55
C GLN A 16 19.37 -3.03 13.22
N ALA A 17 19.70 -2.95 14.50
CA ALA A 17 19.57 -1.77 15.33
C ALA A 17 20.35 -0.59 14.68
N TRP A 18 19.62 0.39 14.19
CA TRP A 18 20.19 1.67 13.76
C TRP A 18 19.92 2.70 14.85
N GLY A 19 21.05 3.21 15.40
CA GLY A 19 21.03 4.38 16.28
C GLY A 19 20.39 5.56 15.55
N ALA A 20 19.52 6.30 16.27
CA ALA A 20 18.77 7.42 15.74
C ALA A 20 19.63 8.47 15.06
N PRO A 21 19.50 8.75 13.76
CA PRO A 21 20.07 9.94 13.16
C PRO A 21 19.22 11.15 13.54
N LYS A 22 19.89 12.26 13.82
CA LYS A 22 19.28 13.58 14.03
C LYS A 22 18.34 13.90 12.86
N THR A 23 17.08 14.10 13.19
CA THR A 23 15.98 14.47 12.30
C THR A 23 16.33 15.63 11.38
N ALA A 24 16.46 15.35 10.09
CA ALA A 24 16.20 16.35 9.08
C ALA A 24 14.69 16.72 9.16
N PRO A 25 14.30 17.99 8.88
CA PRO A 25 12.88 18.35 8.88
C PRO A 25 12.15 17.49 7.87
N GLU A 26 11.18 16.73 8.35
CA GLU A 26 10.30 15.93 7.51
C GLU A 26 9.59 16.84 6.50
N PRO A 27 9.57 16.50 5.21
CA PRO A 27 8.77 17.25 4.26
C PRO A 27 7.30 17.21 4.71
N PRO A 28 6.53 18.29 4.50
CA PRO A 28 5.15 18.34 4.97
C PRO A 28 4.36 17.19 4.36
N SER A 29 3.74 16.39 5.22
CA SER A 29 2.87 15.29 4.83
C SER A 29 1.71 15.81 4.01
N LEU A 30 1.47 15.21 2.84
CA LEU A 30 0.41 15.64 1.94
C LEU A 30 -0.98 15.37 2.54
N LEU A 31 -1.14 14.28 3.28
CA LEU A 31 -2.41 13.90 3.90
C LEU A 31 -2.18 12.98 5.10
N VAL A 32 -2.90 13.18 6.16
CA VAL A 32 -2.92 12.33 7.37
C VAL A 32 -4.27 11.61 7.45
N GLN A 33 -4.24 10.35 7.81
CA GLN A 33 -5.39 9.42 7.77
C GLN A 33 -6.63 9.91 8.53
N ASP A 34 -6.48 10.61 9.66
CA ASP A 34 -7.55 10.81 10.63
C ASP A 34 -8.70 11.72 10.16
N ASP A 35 -8.48 12.55 9.13
CA ASP A 35 -9.46 13.53 8.65
C ASP A 35 -10.15 13.18 7.32
N LEU A 36 -9.80 12.04 6.71
CA LEU A 36 -10.24 11.72 5.35
C LEU A 36 -11.50 10.87 5.26
N GLY A 37 -12.23 10.63 6.33
CA GLY A 37 -13.54 9.96 6.35
C GLY A 37 -14.04 9.46 4.98
N ASP A 38 -15.24 9.83 4.60
CA ASP A 38 -15.83 9.52 3.27
C ASP A 38 -15.65 10.67 2.24
N LEU A 39 -14.76 11.62 2.51
CA LEU A 39 -14.52 12.74 1.60
C LEU A 39 -13.84 12.27 0.31
N PRO A 40 -14.32 12.72 -0.86
CA PRO A 40 -13.62 12.46 -2.11
C PRO A 40 -12.24 13.13 -2.09
N PRO A 41 -11.22 12.56 -2.75
CA PRO A 41 -9.92 13.20 -2.86
C PRO A 41 -10.06 14.58 -3.54
N PRO A 42 -9.21 15.57 -3.16
CA PRO A 42 -9.23 16.89 -3.77
C PRO A 42 -9.02 16.81 -5.30
N PRO A 43 -9.50 17.81 -6.06
CA PRO A 43 -9.23 17.89 -7.49
C PRO A 43 -7.73 17.77 -7.79
N GLY A 44 -7.35 16.94 -8.77
CA GLY A 44 -5.95 16.67 -9.12
C GLY A 44 -5.32 15.47 -8.40
N THR A 45 -5.92 14.96 -7.36
CA THR A 45 -5.43 13.77 -6.62
C THR A 45 -6.20 12.48 -6.97
N ALA A 46 -6.92 12.47 -8.10
CA ALA A 46 -7.65 11.28 -8.55
C ALA A 46 -6.81 9.99 -8.56
N PRO A 47 -5.51 10.00 -8.91
CA PRO A 47 -4.64 8.81 -8.82
C PRO A 47 -4.51 8.26 -7.40
N LEU A 48 -4.68 9.06 -6.37
CA LEU A 48 -4.57 8.60 -4.99
C LEU A 48 -5.82 7.86 -4.49
N ARG A 49 -6.95 7.96 -5.18
CA ARG A 49 -8.20 7.29 -4.77
C ARG A 49 -8.01 5.78 -4.56
N PRO A 50 -7.47 5.02 -5.52
CA PRO A 50 -7.22 3.59 -5.31
C PRO A 50 -6.24 3.31 -4.16
N VAL A 51 -5.23 4.16 -3.96
CA VAL A 51 -4.28 4.01 -2.85
C VAL A 51 -4.99 4.18 -1.50
N PHE A 52 -5.83 5.21 -1.35
CA PHE A 52 -6.60 5.44 -0.11
C PHE A 52 -7.55 4.28 0.19
N ASP A 53 -8.28 3.81 -0.82
CA ASP A 53 -9.21 2.69 -0.64
C ASP A 53 -8.46 1.38 -0.35
N TYR A 54 -7.27 1.17 -0.96
CA TYR A 54 -6.40 0.06 -0.61
C TYR A 54 -5.94 0.13 0.85
N LEU A 55 -5.34 1.25 1.27
CA LEU A 55 -4.84 1.43 2.63
C LEU A 55 -5.94 1.28 3.69
N ARG A 56 -7.15 1.71 3.36
CA ARG A 56 -8.30 1.65 4.27
C ARG A 56 -8.90 0.26 4.40
N PHE A 57 -8.97 -0.51 3.32
CA PHE A 57 -9.76 -1.74 3.28
C PHE A 57 -8.96 -3.04 3.18
N TYR A 58 -7.69 -2.98 2.76
CA TYR A 58 -6.86 -4.16 2.51
C TYR A 58 -6.85 -5.15 3.67
N GLU A 59 -6.74 -4.67 4.89
CA GLU A 59 -6.69 -5.49 6.10
C GLU A 59 -8.06 -6.07 6.49
N SER A 60 -9.05 -5.20 6.58
CA SER A 60 -10.36 -5.57 7.15
C SER A 60 -11.31 -6.15 6.13
N GLN A 61 -11.26 -5.68 4.89
CA GLN A 61 -12.20 -6.00 3.83
C GLN A 61 -11.50 -6.10 2.46
N PRO A 62 -10.53 -7.02 2.26
CA PRO A 62 -9.73 -7.07 1.03
C PRO A 62 -10.56 -7.22 -0.26
N ALA A 63 -11.76 -7.78 -0.18
CA ALA A 63 -12.66 -7.84 -1.34
C ALA A 63 -13.04 -6.45 -1.87
N ARG A 64 -13.06 -5.41 -1.03
CA ARG A 64 -13.35 -4.03 -1.45
C ARG A 64 -12.22 -3.37 -2.22
N VAL A 65 -11.03 -3.96 -2.17
CA VAL A 65 -9.86 -3.47 -2.90
C VAL A 65 -9.88 -3.93 -4.37
N LEU A 66 -10.56 -5.03 -4.68
CA LEU A 66 -10.57 -5.63 -6.03
C LEU A 66 -10.87 -4.66 -7.18
N PRO A 67 -11.81 -3.69 -7.06
CA PRO A 67 -12.07 -2.74 -8.14
C PRO A 67 -10.91 -1.76 -8.42
N TYR A 68 -9.95 -1.65 -7.50
CA TYR A 68 -8.86 -0.67 -7.54
C TYR A 68 -7.50 -1.26 -7.88
N ILE A 69 -7.43 -2.58 -8.13
CA ILE A 69 -6.19 -3.30 -8.43
C ILE A 69 -6.29 -4.04 -9.76
N THR A 70 -5.17 -4.12 -10.48
CA THR A 70 -5.12 -4.86 -11.75
C THR A 70 -5.00 -6.38 -11.54
N GLU A 71 -5.14 -7.13 -12.62
CA GLU A 71 -4.80 -8.56 -12.65
C GLU A 71 -3.31 -8.78 -12.39
N HIS A 72 -2.44 -7.89 -12.88
CA HIS A 72 -1.00 -7.94 -12.64
C HIS A 72 -0.69 -7.80 -11.15
N PHE A 73 -1.32 -6.85 -10.45
CA PHE A 73 -1.19 -6.70 -9.00
C PHE A 73 -1.54 -7.99 -8.24
N ARG A 74 -2.55 -8.71 -8.69
CA ARG A 74 -2.96 -9.99 -8.11
C ARG A 74 -2.07 -11.17 -8.55
N GLY A 75 -1.03 -10.95 -9.35
CA GLY A 75 -0.17 -12.01 -9.91
C GLY A 75 -0.93 -12.98 -10.81
N GLY A 76 -1.96 -12.52 -11.50
CA GLY A 76 -2.83 -13.35 -12.36
C GLY A 76 -3.81 -14.24 -11.59
N MET A 77 -3.89 -14.10 -10.26
CA MET A 77 -4.84 -14.89 -9.46
C MET A 77 -6.29 -14.47 -9.72
N GLU A 78 -7.16 -15.45 -9.67
CA GLU A 78 -8.60 -15.23 -9.64
C GLU A 78 -8.97 -14.38 -8.41
N PRO A 79 -9.88 -13.38 -8.53
CA PRO A 79 -10.17 -12.41 -7.48
C PRO A 79 -10.51 -13.01 -6.11
N ARG A 80 -11.34 -14.04 -6.08
CA ARG A 80 -11.73 -14.67 -4.82
C ARG A 80 -10.56 -15.39 -4.16
N LEU A 81 -9.75 -16.08 -4.93
CA LEU A 81 -8.56 -16.76 -4.43
C LEU A 81 -7.56 -15.76 -3.85
N TRP A 82 -7.36 -14.62 -4.51
CA TRP A 82 -6.51 -13.54 -4.01
C TRP A 82 -7.01 -13.01 -2.66
N VAL A 83 -8.32 -12.78 -2.51
CA VAL A 83 -8.91 -12.32 -1.23
C VAL A 83 -8.67 -13.33 -0.11
N ASP A 84 -8.90 -14.62 -0.38
CA ASP A 84 -8.74 -15.66 0.63
C ASP A 84 -7.27 -15.83 1.05
N GLN A 85 -6.34 -15.77 0.10
CA GLN A 85 -4.90 -15.80 0.39
C GLN A 85 -4.43 -14.56 1.16
N THR A 86 -4.93 -13.37 0.80
CA THR A 86 -4.61 -12.12 1.51
C THR A 86 -5.05 -12.21 2.97
N ARG A 87 -6.26 -12.67 3.24
CA ARG A 87 -6.75 -12.86 4.62
C ARG A 87 -5.89 -13.84 5.41
N ALA A 88 -5.55 -14.96 4.80
CA ALA A 88 -4.72 -15.98 5.44
C ALA A 88 -3.31 -15.43 5.76
N LEU A 89 -2.70 -14.69 4.85
CA LEU A 89 -1.39 -14.07 5.03
C LEU A 89 -1.40 -13.04 6.16
N LEU A 90 -2.35 -12.11 6.15
CA LEU A 90 -2.47 -11.09 7.19
C LEU A 90 -2.68 -11.69 8.58
N ALA A 91 -3.53 -12.72 8.67
CA ALA A 91 -3.76 -13.45 9.92
C ALA A 91 -2.50 -14.17 10.41
N ALA A 92 -1.76 -14.81 9.50
CA ALA A 92 -0.53 -15.54 9.84
C ALA A 92 0.59 -14.60 10.32
N GLN A 93 0.63 -13.36 9.83
CA GLN A 93 1.64 -12.37 10.21
C GLN A 93 1.24 -11.51 11.43
N GLY A 94 0.01 -11.64 11.91
CA GLY A 94 -0.50 -10.73 12.95
C GLY A 94 -0.38 -9.25 12.53
N TYR A 95 -0.58 -8.99 11.23
CA TYR A 95 -0.42 -7.65 10.66
C TYR A 95 -1.56 -6.73 11.07
N THR A 96 -1.22 -5.53 11.50
CA THR A 96 -2.16 -4.43 11.76
C THR A 96 -1.55 -3.11 11.32
N ARG A 97 -2.22 -2.38 10.42
CA ARG A 97 -1.85 -1.02 10.05
C ARG A 97 -2.38 -0.05 11.10
N LEU A 98 -1.50 0.74 11.70
CA LEU A 98 -1.84 1.69 12.76
C LEU A 98 -2.10 3.09 12.20
N ALA A 99 -1.26 3.53 11.27
CA ALA A 99 -1.38 4.83 10.61
C ALA A 99 -0.68 4.80 9.25
N TRP A 100 -0.99 5.74 8.38
CA TRP A 100 -0.29 5.93 7.11
C TRP A 100 -0.32 7.39 6.68
N THR A 101 0.66 7.78 5.86
CA THR A 101 0.78 9.12 5.29
C THR A 101 1.29 9.04 3.87
N VAL A 102 0.61 9.69 2.94
CA VAL A 102 1.12 9.85 1.57
C VAL A 102 2.17 10.95 1.59
N GLN A 103 3.41 10.61 1.26
CA GLN A 103 4.54 11.52 1.26
C GLN A 103 4.66 12.28 -0.05
N HIS A 104 4.48 11.60 -1.16
CA HIS A 104 4.72 12.13 -2.48
C HIS A 104 3.90 11.38 -3.53
N LEU A 105 3.55 12.09 -4.62
CA LEU A 105 2.92 11.55 -5.82
C LEU A 105 3.70 12.05 -7.04
N GLU A 106 4.27 11.13 -7.79
CA GLU A 106 4.88 11.40 -9.09
C GLU A 106 3.91 11.04 -10.20
N MET A 107 3.71 11.96 -11.13
CA MET A 107 2.91 11.73 -12.33
C MET A 107 3.82 11.48 -13.52
N THR A 108 3.46 10.49 -14.34
CA THR A 108 4.08 10.23 -15.64
C THR A 108 3.04 10.34 -16.75
N ASP A 109 3.46 10.26 -18.01
CA ASP A 109 2.53 10.32 -19.17
C ASP A 109 1.54 9.15 -19.17
N THR A 110 1.90 8.01 -18.60
CA THR A 110 1.12 6.76 -18.66
C THR A 110 0.66 6.25 -17.31
N GLY A 111 1.11 6.86 -16.21
CA GLY A 111 0.82 6.35 -14.88
C GLY A 111 1.16 7.34 -13.78
N ALA A 112 1.24 6.83 -12.56
CA ALA A 112 1.67 7.58 -11.39
C ALA A 112 2.36 6.65 -10.38
N THR A 113 3.19 7.23 -9.51
CA THR A 113 3.80 6.50 -8.39
C THR A 113 3.52 7.24 -7.10
N ALA A 114 2.89 6.57 -6.15
CA ALA A 114 2.61 7.13 -4.83
C ALA A 114 3.55 6.52 -3.79
N TYR A 115 4.17 7.37 -3.00
CA TYR A 115 5.07 7.01 -1.90
C TYR A 115 4.33 7.21 -0.58
N VAL A 116 4.24 6.15 0.21
CA VAL A 116 3.47 6.11 1.45
C VAL A 116 4.37 5.63 2.59
N THR A 117 4.30 6.30 3.72
CA THR A 117 4.87 5.79 4.97
C THR A 117 3.73 5.20 5.81
N THR A 118 3.88 3.95 6.21
CA THR A 118 2.91 3.23 7.03
C THR A 118 3.54 2.85 8.36
N GLN A 119 2.87 3.16 9.46
CA GLN A 119 3.16 2.57 10.76
C GLN A 119 2.33 1.28 10.89
N ALA A 120 2.99 0.17 11.04
CA ALA A 120 2.35 -1.13 11.16
C ALA A 120 2.82 -1.87 12.41
N ARG A 121 2.01 -2.84 12.84
CA ARG A 121 2.39 -3.83 13.86
C ARG A 121 2.37 -5.22 13.19
N ILE A 122 3.47 -5.95 13.34
CA ILE A 122 3.63 -7.32 12.84
C ILE A 122 4.12 -8.18 14.01
N ASP A 123 3.42 -9.24 14.34
CA ASP A 123 3.74 -10.10 15.49
C ASP A 123 3.98 -9.32 16.79
N GLY A 124 3.19 -8.25 17.00
CA GLY A 124 3.27 -7.39 18.18
C GLY A 124 4.37 -6.33 18.15
N GLN A 125 5.24 -6.30 17.13
CA GLN A 125 6.30 -5.31 16.96
C GLN A 125 5.84 -4.17 16.05
N GLU A 126 6.00 -2.93 16.50
CA GLU A 126 5.70 -1.75 15.68
C GLU A 126 6.91 -1.40 14.80
N LEU A 127 6.63 -1.08 13.54
CA LEU A 127 7.64 -0.70 12.56
C LEU A 127 7.08 0.33 11.57
N LEU A 128 7.99 1.11 11.01
CA LEU A 128 7.69 2.00 9.90
C LEU A 128 8.06 1.30 8.60
N GLN A 129 7.13 1.29 7.65
CA GLN A 129 7.33 0.76 6.31
C GLN A 129 7.17 1.91 5.31
N LYS A 130 8.03 1.93 4.31
CA LYS A 130 7.87 2.80 3.15
C LYS A 130 7.33 1.94 2.02
N GLU A 131 6.14 2.29 1.57
CA GLU A 131 5.39 1.59 0.54
C GLU A 131 5.37 2.42 -0.74
N ILE A 132 5.60 1.77 -1.88
CA ILE A 132 5.55 2.39 -3.20
C ILE A 132 4.42 1.73 -3.98
N PHE A 133 3.45 2.53 -4.41
CA PHE A 133 2.32 2.09 -5.23
C PHE A 133 2.52 2.59 -6.65
N VAL A 134 2.59 1.68 -7.60
CA VAL A 134 2.61 1.99 -9.03
C VAL A 134 1.19 1.96 -9.57
N LEU A 135 0.77 3.05 -10.20
CA LEU A 135 -0.58 3.23 -10.70
C LEU A 135 -0.58 3.35 -12.23
N VAL A 136 -1.57 2.74 -12.84
CA VAL A 136 -1.85 2.83 -14.27
C VAL A 136 -3.21 3.45 -14.50
N ARG A 137 -3.36 4.12 -15.64
CA ARG A 137 -4.63 4.68 -16.07
C ARG A 137 -5.26 3.81 -17.14
N THR A 138 -6.51 3.39 -16.94
CA THR A 138 -7.24 2.62 -17.93
C THR A 138 -7.63 3.50 -19.13
N PRO A 139 -8.00 2.91 -20.29
CA PRO A 139 -8.53 3.66 -21.43
C PRO A 139 -9.78 4.48 -21.09
N GLU A 140 -10.58 4.03 -20.13
CA GLU A 140 -11.76 4.72 -19.61
C GLU A 140 -11.41 5.88 -18.67
N GLY A 141 -10.13 6.02 -18.31
CA GLY A 141 -9.61 7.09 -17.46
C GLY A 141 -9.60 6.78 -15.97
N GLU A 142 -9.92 5.56 -15.57
CA GLU A 142 -9.85 5.10 -14.20
C GLU A 142 -8.41 4.82 -13.77
N TRP A 143 -8.12 5.07 -12.50
CA TRP A 143 -6.81 4.76 -11.91
C TRP A 143 -6.86 3.46 -11.13
N LEU A 144 -5.90 2.55 -11.39
CA LEU A 144 -5.75 1.27 -10.73
C LEU A 144 -4.32 1.11 -10.19
N ILE A 145 -4.18 0.43 -9.08
CA ILE A 145 -2.88 -0.01 -8.57
C ILE A 145 -2.45 -1.23 -9.39
N ASP A 146 -1.30 -1.13 -10.04
CA ASP A 146 -0.74 -2.19 -10.87
C ASP A 146 0.38 -2.97 -10.18
N ASP A 147 1.12 -2.31 -9.30
CA ASP A 147 2.18 -2.94 -8.52
C ASP A 147 2.32 -2.27 -7.15
N TRP A 148 2.92 -2.98 -6.21
CA TRP A 148 3.23 -2.51 -4.87
C TRP A 148 4.50 -3.19 -4.36
N HIS A 149 5.40 -2.41 -3.74
CA HIS A 149 6.60 -2.94 -3.11
C HIS A 149 7.03 -2.06 -1.93
N LEU A 150 7.88 -2.62 -1.07
CA LEU A 150 8.54 -1.89 0.00
C LEU A 150 9.87 -1.29 -0.50
N GLU A 151 10.20 -0.07 -0.01
CA GLU A 151 11.50 0.56 -0.25
C GLU A 151 12.61 -0.10 0.60
#